data_bc9336da53250e3731077923b9b50233
#
_entry.id   bc9336da53250e3731077923b9b50233
#
_cell.length_a   1.000
_cell.length_b   1.000
_cell.length_c   1.000
_cell.angle_alpha   90.00
_cell.angle_beta   90.00
_cell.angle_gamma   90.00
#
_symmetry.space_group_name_H-M   'P 1'
#
loop_
_entity.id
_entity.type
_entity.pdbx_description
1 polymer ?
#
loop_
_entity_poly.entity_id
_entity_poly.type
_entity_poly.pdbx_seq_one_letter_code
_entity_poly.pdbx_strand_id
1 'polypeptide(L)'
;MKVFNTLTKKKEEFVPLEEGKVRMYVCGPTVYNYIHIGNARPMIVFDTVRRYFEYKYVSNFTDVDDKIIKKAIEEQVSAQEISQRYIAECKKDMAGMNVKPATKHPLATEEICGMVEMISELIDKGYAYEKNGTVYFSTRKFKDYGKLSHKNLDDLRSGGRSLLVSGEDEKEDPLDFVLWKPKKE
;
A
#
# COMPACT_ATOMS: atom_id res chain seq x y z
N MET A 1 3.29 -25.39 8.13
CA MET A 1 2.11 -24.76 7.45
C MET A 1 2.48 -24.48 6.00
N LYS A 2 1.59 -24.80 5.05
CA LYS A 2 1.83 -24.53 3.63
C LYS A 2 1.16 -23.23 3.19
N VAL A 3 1.90 -22.37 2.50
CA VAL A 3 1.41 -21.13 1.91
C VAL A 3 1.68 -21.11 0.41
N PHE A 4 0.85 -20.40 -0.34
CA PHE A 4 1.11 -20.16 -1.75
C PHE A 4 2.15 -19.04 -1.88
N ASN A 5 3.28 -19.36 -2.50
CA ASN A 5 4.34 -18.41 -2.77
C ASN A 5 4.14 -17.83 -4.19
N THR A 6 3.88 -16.53 -4.28
CA THR A 6 3.67 -15.85 -5.56
C THR A 6 4.91 -15.91 -6.45
N LEU A 7 6.12 -15.86 -5.85
CA LEU A 7 7.38 -15.90 -6.59
C LEU A 7 7.61 -17.24 -7.30
N THR A 8 7.27 -18.36 -6.64
CA THR A 8 7.48 -19.72 -7.20
C THR A 8 6.21 -20.27 -7.87
N LYS A 9 5.06 -19.62 -7.68
CA LYS A 9 3.72 -20.07 -8.09
C LYS A 9 3.34 -21.44 -7.54
N LYS A 10 3.89 -21.83 -6.40
CA LYS A 10 3.66 -23.12 -5.77
C LYS A 10 3.17 -22.96 -4.33
N LYS A 11 2.46 -23.99 -3.86
CA LYS A 11 2.13 -24.12 -2.44
C LYS A 11 3.27 -24.86 -1.75
N GLU A 12 3.99 -24.17 -0.88
CA GLU A 12 5.22 -24.63 -0.25
C GLU A 12 5.11 -24.57 1.27
N GLU A 13 6.00 -25.33 1.95
CA GLU A 13 6.17 -25.15 3.39
C GLU A 13 6.65 -23.75 3.70
N PHE A 14 5.98 -23.09 4.66
CA PHE A 14 6.41 -21.80 5.17
C PHE A 14 7.58 -22.00 6.11
N VAL A 15 8.74 -21.46 5.73
CA VAL A 15 9.96 -21.45 6.55
C VAL A 15 10.25 -20.00 6.93
N PRO A 16 10.16 -19.63 8.23
CA PRO A 16 10.49 -18.29 8.68
C PRO A 16 11.99 -18.02 8.57
N LEU A 17 12.38 -16.76 8.39
CA LEU A 17 13.79 -16.33 8.33
C LEU A 17 14.53 -16.55 9.68
N GLU A 18 13.80 -16.41 10.78
CA GLU A 18 14.26 -16.76 12.13
C GLU A 18 13.34 -17.84 12.67
N GLU A 19 13.90 -18.90 13.22
CA GLU A 19 13.12 -20.00 13.78
C GLU A 19 12.12 -19.49 14.86
N GLY A 20 10.87 -19.88 14.72
CA GLY A 20 9.79 -19.49 15.62
C GLY A 20 9.31 -18.05 15.50
N LYS A 21 9.96 -17.19 14.70
CA LYS A 21 9.60 -15.77 14.57
C LYS A 21 9.13 -15.42 13.17
N VAL A 22 7.98 -14.78 13.08
CA VAL A 22 7.41 -14.31 11.80
C VAL A 22 7.25 -12.80 11.83
N ARG A 23 7.76 -12.11 10.80
CA ARG A 23 7.47 -10.71 10.54
C ARG A 23 6.53 -10.62 9.37
N MET A 24 5.34 -10.08 9.60
CA MET A 24 4.28 -10.04 8.61
C MET A 24 3.76 -8.63 8.43
N TYR A 25 3.69 -8.19 7.18
CA TYR A 25 3.00 -6.97 6.79
C TYR A 25 1.76 -7.32 5.96
N VAL A 26 0.63 -6.75 6.32
CA VAL A 26 -0.62 -6.86 5.55
C VAL A 26 -1.14 -5.45 5.29
N CYS A 27 -1.33 -5.12 4.02
CA CYS A 27 -1.86 -3.83 3.63
C CYS A 27 -3.21 -3.56 4.29
N GLY A 28 -3.34 -2.41 4.94
CA GLY A 28 -4.56 -1.98 5.60
C GLY A 28 -5.49 -1.18 4.68
N PRO A 29 -6.64 -0.75 5.17
CA PRO A 29 -7.62 -0.01 4.39
C PRO A 29 -7.26 1.46 4.21
N THR A 30 -7.78 2.09 3.15
CA THR A 30 -7.91 3.54 3.04
C THR A 30 -9.11 3.99 3.87
N VAL A 31 -8.88 4.88 4.82
CA VAL A 31 -9.84 5.23 5.87
C VAL A 31 -10.73 6.43 5.51
N TYR A 32 -11.51 6.28 4.45
CA TYR A 32 -12.47 7.29 3.98
C TYR A 32 -13.94 6.90 4.20
N ASN A 33 -14.20 5.64 4.57
CA ASN A 33 -15.54 5.12 4.81
C ASN A 33 -15.47 3.88 5.71
N TYR A 34 -16.65 3.39 6.14
CA TYR A 34 -16.75 2.09 6.82
C TYR A 34 -16.13 0.97 6.00
N ILE A 35 -15.53 0.00 6.69
CA ILE A 35 -15.05 -1.21 6.02
C ILE A 35 -16.23 -2.07 5.57
N HIS A 36 -16.03 -2.87 4.56
CA HIS A 36 -16.97 -3.87 4.09
C HIS A 36 -16.38 -5.28 4.20
N ILE A 37 -17.16 -6.31 3.92
CA ILE A 37 -16.73 -7.72 4.06
C ILE A 37 -15.46 -8.05 3.27
N GLY A 38 -15.20 -7.37 2.16
CA GLY A 38 -13.97 -7.51 1.38
C GLY A 38 -12.72 -7.02 2.13
N ASN A 39 -12.85 -5.96 2.96
CA ASN A 39 -11.78 -5.50 3.83
C ASN A 39 -11.62 -6.40 5.06
N ALA A 40 -12.73 -6.91 5.61
CA ALA A 40 -12.72 -7.80 6.76
C ALA A 40 -12.02 -9.14 6.47
N ARG A 41 -12.16 -9.67 5.25
CA ARG A 41 -11.59 -10.95 4.86
C ARG A 41 -10.08 -11.06 5.12
N PRO A 42 -9.19 -10.21 4.59
CA PRO A 42 -7.77 -10.29 4.91
C PRO A 42 -7.49 -10.07 6.40
N MET A 43 -8.23 -9.20 7.08
CA MET A 43 -8.05 -8.97 8.51
C MET A 43 -8.25 -10.25 9.32
N ILE A 44 -9.34 -10.99 9.09
CA ILE A 44 -9.67 -12.24 9.76
C ILE A 44 -8.68 -13.34 9.38
N VAL A 45 -8.37 -13.48 8.09
CA VAL A 45 -7.45 -14.53 7.61
C VAL A 45 -6.06 -14.35 8.22
N PHE A 46 -5.51 -13.15 8.18
CA PHE A 46 -4.17 -12.91 8.71
C PHE A 46 -4.13 -12.82 10.23
N ASP A 47 -5.23 -12.48 10.90
CA ASP A 47 -5.34 -12.67 12.35
C ASP A 47 -5.32 -14.16 12.73
N THR A 48 -5.94 -15.02 11.94
CA THR A 48 -5.88 -16.47 12.13
C THR A 48 -4.45 -16.99 11.91
N VAL A 49 -3.78 -16.57 10.85
CA VAL A 49 -2.37 -16.94 10.57
C VAL A 49 -1.47 -16.51 11.72
N ARG A 50 -1.62 -15.30 12.19
CA ARG A 50 -0.81 -14.77 13.27
C ARG A 50 -1.00 -15.49 14.60
N ARG A 51 -2.13 -16.08 14.86
CA ARG A 51 -2.36 -16.87 16.10
C ARG A 51 -1.60 -18.20 16.11
N TYR A 52 -0.99 -18.56 15.00
CA TYR A 52 -0.23 -19.80 14.81
C TYR A 52 1.25 -19.68 15.15
N PHE A 53 1.79 -18.44 15.15
CA PHE A 53 3.22 -18.17 15.33
C PHE A 53 3.43 -17.04 16.32
N GLU A 54 4.57 -17.02 16.99
CA GLU A 54 5.06 -15.81 17.62
C GLU A 54 5.58 -14.84 16.54
N TYR A 55 5.03 -13.60 16.47
CA TYR A 55 5.31 -12.73 15.34
C TYR A 55 5.17 -11.24 15.67
N LYS A 56 5.74 -10.43 14.77
CA LYS A 56 5.42 -9.01 14.64
C LYS A 56 4.51 -8.80 13.42
N TYR A 57 3.33 -8.29 13.67
CA TYR A 57 2.32 -8.02 12.65
C TYR A 57 2.12 -6.52 12.48
N VAL A 58 2.31 -6.04 11.26
CA VAL A 58 2.14 -4.64 10.89
C VAL A 58 1.04 -4.53 9.85
N SER A 59 0.09 -3.62 10.09
CA SER A 59 -0.95 -3.26 9.14
C SER A 59 -1.19 -1.76 9.22
N ASN A 60 -0.98 -1.05 8.10
CA ASN A 60 -1.11 0.41 8.04
C ASN A 60 -2.57 0.86 7.99
N PHE A 61 -2.77 2.16 8.23
CA PHE A 61 -3.94 2.88 7.73
C PHE A 61 -3.48 3.90 6.69
N THR A 62 -4.12 3.89 5.52
CA THR A 62 -3.91 4.92 4.51
C THR A 62 -4.84 6.07 4.83
N ASP A 63 -4.31 7.06 5.53
CA ASP A 63 -5.00 8.23 6.06
C ASP A 63 -4.81 9.49 5.20
N VAL A 64 -4.19 9.35 4.03
CA VAL A 64 -4.09 10.35 2.98
C VAL A 64 -4.39 9.72 1.62
N ASP A 65 -5.42 10.22 0.94
CA ASP A 65 -5.88 9.72 -0.37
C ASP A 65 -6.87 10.71 -0.97
N ASP A 66 -6.99 10.77 -2.29
CA ASP A 66 -7.95 11.64 -2.98
C ASP A 66 -9.41 11.39 -2.53
N LYS A 67 -9.76 10.15 -2.12
CA LYS A 67 -11.09 9.81 -1.59
C LYS A 67 -11.36 10.44 -0.23
N ILE A 68 -10.34 10.53 0.62
CA ILE A 68 -10.44 11.19 1.92
C ILE A 68 -10.65 12.69 1.72
N ILE A 69 -9.87 13.31 0.83
CA ILE A 69 -9.98 14.73 0.50
C ILE A 69 -11.37 15.05 -0.06
N LYS A 70 -11.84 14.26 -1.03
CA LYS A 70 -13.18 14.42 -1.61
C LYS A 70 -14.26 14.37 -0.54
N LYS A 71 -14.20 13.36 0.33
CA LYS A 71 -15.19 13.21 1.41
C LYS A 71 -15.14 14.34 2.43
N ALA A 72 -13.95 14.83 2.75
CA ALA A 72 -13.76 15.97 3.63
C ALA A 72 -14.41 17.25 3.07
N ILE A 73 -14.30 17.49 1.76
CA ILE A 73 -14.95 18.59 1.07
C ILE A 73 -16.49 18.41 1.10
N GLU A 74 -16.99 17.21 0.80
CA GLU A 74 -18.43 16.90 0.81
C GLU A 74 -19.05 17.10 2.19
N GLU A 75 -18.34 16.75 3.27
CA GLU A 75 -18.83 16.87 4.65
C GLU A 75 -18.42 18.20 5.31
N GLN A 76 -17.65 19.07 4.63
CA GLN A 76 -17.15 20.35 5.15
C GLN A 76 -16.32 20.21 6.46
N VAL A 77 -15.51 19.18 6.54
CA VAL A 77 -14.59 18.88 7.64
C VAL A 77 -13.18 18.69 7.14
N SER A 78 -12.20 18.57 8.04
CA SER A 78 -10.82 18.29 7.65
C SER A 78 -10.62 16.82 7.19
N ALA A 79 -9.64 16.61 6.30
CA ALA A 79 -9.23 15.26 5.89
C ALA A 79 -8.77 14.41 7.10
N GLN A 80 -8.13 15.05 8.08
CA GLN A 80 -7.71 14.41 9.32
C GLN A 80 -8.92 13.93 10.15
N GLU A 81 -9.98 14.71 10.22
CA GLU A 81 -11.19 14.33 10.94
C GLU A 81 -11.87 13.11 10.29
N ILE A 82 -11.95 13.08 8.95
CA ILE A 82 -12.44 11.93 8.20
C ILE A 82 -11.61 10.68 8.52
N SER A 83 -10.29 10.76 8.37
CA SER A 83 -9.43 9.61 8.59
C SER A 83 -9.48 9.10 10.02
N GLN A 84 -9.44 9.98 11.03
CA GLN A 84 -9.54 9.59 12.44
C GLN A 84 -10.87 8.92 12.77
N ARG A 85 -11.98 9.44 12.24
CA ARG A 85 -13.32 8.85 12.41
C ARG A 85 -13.34 7.41 11.89
N TYR A 86 -12.92 7.20 10.65
CA TYR A 86 -12.98 5.88 10.04
C TYR A 86 -11.90 4.91 10.53
N ILE A 87 -10.79 5.39 11.06
CA ILE A 87 -9.85 4.56 11.84
C ILE A 87 -10.53 4.04 13.10
N ALA A 88 -11.25 4.90 13.84
CA ALA A 88 -11.96 4.49 15.04
C ALA A 88 -13.05 3.45 14.74
N GLU A 89 -13.86 3.68 13.70
CA GLU A 89 -14.89 2.72 13.27
C GLU A 89 -14.27 1.40 12.79
N CYS A 90 -13.19 1.45 12.01
CA CYS A 90 -12.48 0.24 11.58
C CYS A 90 -11.95 -0.58 12.76
N LYS A 91 -11.36 0.07 13.78
CA LYS A 91 -10.90 -0.61 14.99
C LYS A 91 -12.05 -1.24 15.78
N LYS A 92 -13.20 -0.58 15.85
CA LYS A 92 -14.42 -1.09 16.47
C LYS A 92 -14.93 -2.33 15.73
N ASP A 93 -15.02 -2.28 14.41
CA ASP A 93 -15.42 -3.41 13.58
C ASP A 93 -14.45 -4.59 13.71
N MET A 94 -13.14 -4.33 13.70
CA MET A 94 -12.11 -5.36 13.96
C MET A 94 -12.32 -6.03 15.31
N ALA A 95 -12.56 -5.25 16.37
CA ALA A 95 -12.83 -5.79 17.69
C ALA A 95 -14.11 -6.63 17.72
N GLY A 96 -15.19 -6.18 17.05
CA GLY A 96 -16.44 -6.93 16.89
C GLY A 96 -16.27 -8.27 16.17
N MET A 97 -15.30 -8.35 15.25
CA MET A 97 -14.93 -9.60 14.56
C MET A 97 -13.90 -10.44 15.33
N ASN A 98 -13.55 -10.08 16.58
CA ASN A 98 -12.51 -10.72 17.38
C ASN A 98 -11.12 -10.71 16.69
N VAL A 99 -10.85 -9.75 15.84
CA VAL A 99 -9.52 -9.51 15.25
C VAL A 99 -8.68 -8.69 16.22
N LYS A 100 -7.52 -9.22 16.62
CA LYS A 100 -6.62 -8.53 17.54
C LYS A 100 -5.95 -7.33 16.84
N PRO A 101 -5.66 -6.22 17.52
CA PRO A 101 -4.89 -5.11 16.96
C PRO A 101 -3.54 -5.58 16.42
N ALA A 102 -3.03 -5.01 15.35
CA ALA A 102 -1.66 -5.27 14.90
C ALA A 102 -0.63 -4.80 15.95
N THR A 103 0.59 -5.30 15.85
CA THR A 103 1.71 -4.84 16.70
C THR A 103 1.98 -3.36 16.46
N LYS A 104 1.86 -2.92 15.20
CA LYS A 104 1.96 -1.51 14.79
C LYS A 104 0.94 -1.23 13.68
N HIS A 105 0.27 -0.09 13.76
CA HIS A 105 -0.57 0.48 12.71
C HIS A 105 0.05 1.80 12.24
N PRO A 106 1.02 1.80 11.31
CA PRO A 106 1.57 3.05 10.79
C PRO A 106 0.49 3.84 10.06
N LEU A 107 0.54 5.17 10.18
CA LEU A 107 -0.24 6.09 9.38
C LEU A 107 0.60 6.58 8.20
N ALA A 108 0.03 6.66 7.00
CA ALA A 108 0.75 7.14 5.83
C ALA A 108 1.27 8.57 6.04
N THR A 109 0.50 9.42 6.74
CA THR A 109 0.89 10.80 7.06
C THR A 109 2.08 10.89 8.01
N GLU A 110 2.29 9.92 8.89
CA GLU A 110 3.42 9.85 9.82
C GLU A 110 4.72 9.38 9.16
N GLU A 111 4.62 8.71 8.02
CA GLU A 111 5.77 8.12 7.31
C GLU A 111 6.24 8.98 6.11
N ILE A 112 5.71 10.21 5.95
CA ILE A 112 6.04 11.11 4.83
C ILE A 112 7.55 11.39 4.74
N CYS A 113 8.22 11.65 5.85
CA CYS A 113 9.68 11.90 5.83
C CYS A 113 10.45 10.70 5.26
N GLY A 114 10.14 9.49 5.71
CA GLY A 114 10.77 8.27 5.18
C GLY A 114 10.43 8.02 3.71
N MET A 115 9.21 8.39 3.25
CA MET A 115 8.87 8.32 1.83
C MET A 115 9.72 9.28 1.00
N VAL A 116 9.90 10.53 1.46
CA VAL A 116 10.74 11.53 0.78
C VAL A 116 12.19 11.09 0.71
N GLU A 117 12.75 10.58 1.82
CA GLU A 117 14.11 10.03 1.85
C GLU A 117 14.29 8.90 0.84
N MET A 118 13.39 7.94 0.81
CA MET A 118 13.41 6.81 -0.14
C MET A 118 13.31 7.30 -1.59
N ILE A 119 12.43 8.25 -1.89
CA ILE A 119 12.27 8.81 -3.23
C ILE A 119 13.54 9.54 -3.66
N SER A 120 14.15 10.33 -2.78
CA SER A 120 15.43 11.01 -3.05
C SER A 120 16.53 10.00 -3.38
N GLU A 121 16.62 8.92 -2.61
CA GLU A 121 17.59 7.84 -2.87
C GLU A 121 17.34 7.15 -4.21
N LEU A 122 16.09 6.97 -4.62
CA LEU A 122 15.74 6.41 -5.94
C LEU A 122 16.13 7.34 -7.09
N ILE A 123 16.00 8.66 -6.92
CA ILE A 123 16.46 9.66 -7.90
C ILE A 123 17.99 9.61 -7.99
N ASP A 124 18.71 9.64 -6.87
CA ASP A 124 20.17 9.60 -6.84
C ASP A 124 20.73 8.32 -7.51
N LYS A 125 20.03 7.19 -7.34
CA LYS A 125 20.38 5.91 -7.99
C LYS A 125 19.93 5.83 -9.44
N GLY A 126 19.21 6.83 -9.97
CA GLY A 126 18.72 6.88 -11.34
C GLY A 126 17.49 6.00 -11.62
N TYR A 127 16.82 5.49 -10.59
CA TYR A 127 15.58 4.72 -10.72
C TYR A 127 14.31 5.58 -10.71
N ALA A 128 14.43 6.84 -10.39
CA ALA A 128 13.33 7.79 -10.46
C ALA A 128 13.78 9.09 -11.12
N TYR A 129 12.83 9.86 -11.62
CA TYR A 129 13.06 11.17 -12.22
C TYR A 129 11.91 12.14 -11.90
N GLU A 130 12.22 13.41 -11.86
CA GLU A 130 11.24 14.48 -11.64
C GLU A 130 10.91 15.15 -12.97
N LYS A 131 9.63 15.43 -13.21
CA LYS A 131 9.14 16.21 -14.33
C LYS A 131 7.92 17.02 -13.91
N ASN A 132 8.03 18.34 -14.05
CA ASN A 132 6.97 19.31 -13.71
C ASN A 132 6.41 19.14 -12.29
N GLY A 133 7.28 18.92 -11.28
CA GLY A 133 6.92 18.74 -9.88
C GLY A 133 6.38 17.35 -9.52
N THR A 134 6.26 16.45 -10.50
CA THR A 134 5.87 15.05 -10.28
C THR A 134 7.10 14.15 -10.37
N VAL A 135 7.26 13.25 -9.40
CA VAL A 135 8.33 12.25 -9.42
C VAL A 135 7.78 10.92 -9.90
N TYR A 136 8.46 10.32 -10.87
CA TYR A 136 8.11 9.04 -11.48
C TYR A 136 9.18 8.00 -11.21
N PHE A 137 8.77 6.75 -11.02
CA PHE A 137 9.66 5.60 -11.01
C PHE A 137 9.89 5.13 -12.45
N SER A 138 11.17 4.98 -12.83
CA SER A 138 11.57 4.49 -14.16
C SER A 138 11.57 2.96 -14.17
N THR A 139 10.47 2.39 -14.59
CA THR A 139 10.19 0.95 -14.48
C THR A 139 11.20 0.09 -15.23
N ARG A 140 11.58 0.50 -16.45
CA ARG A 140 12.52 -0.27 -17.28
C ARG A 140 13.97 -0.22 -16.80
N LYS A 141 14.35 0.77 -15.99
CA LYS A 141 15.68 0.82 -15.39
C LYS A 141 15.88 -0.23 -14.30
N PHE A 142 14.78 -0.72 -13.69
CA PHE A 142 14.82 -1.76 -12.66
C PHE A 142 14.68 -3.15 -13.31
N LYS A 143 15.80 -3.82 -13.53
CA LYS A 143 15.88 -5.09 -14.29
C LYS A 143 14.98 -6.22 -13.76
N ASP A 144 14.74 -6.25 -12.44
CA ASP A 144 13.92 -7.28 -11.78
C ASP A 144 12.43 -6.87 -11.64
N TYR A 145 12.01 -5.76 -12.26
CA TYR A 145 10.62 -5.34 -12.20
C TYR A 145 9.71 -6.40 -12.85
N GLY A 146 8.63 -6.77 -12.15
CA GLY A 146 7.73 -7.82 -12.60
C GLY A 146 8.14 -9.24 -12.21
N LYS A 147 9.33 -9.46 -11.61
CA LYS A 147 9.82 -10.78 -11.18
C LYS A 147 8.85 -11.50 -10.24
N LEU A 148 8.30 -10.80 -9.24
CA LEU A 148 7.34 -11.38 -8.30
C LEU A 148 6.02 -11.78 -8.98
N SER A 149 5.50 -10.91 -9.86
CA SER A 149 4.22 -11.12 -10.54
C SER A 149 4.33 -12.03 -11.76
N HIS A 150 5.54 -12.34 -12.21
CA HIS A 150 5.86 -13.02 -13.47
C HIS A 150 5.25 -12.33 -14.71
N LYS A 151 5.11 -11.02 -14.65
CA LYS A 151 4.63 -10.24 -15.78
C LYS A 151 5.79 -9.80 -16.65
N ASN A 152 5.66 -10.02 -17.95
CA ASN A 152 6.53 -9.42 -18.94
C ASN A 152 6.17 -7.94 -19.07
N LEU A 153 7.14 -7.05 -18.99
CA LEU A 153 6.92 -5.60 -19.11
C LEU A 153 6.35 -5.22 -20.49
N ASP A 154 6.73 -5.93 -21.53
CA ASP A 154 6.26 -5.63 -22.90
C ASP A 154 4.79 -6.01 -23.12
N ASP A 155 4.26 -6.94 -22.30
CA ASP A 155 2.85 -7.33 -22.30
C ASP A 155 1.98 -6.42 -21.41
N LEU A 156 2.58 -5.55 -20.61
CA LEU A 156 1.86 -4.61 -19.76
C LEU A 156 1.38 -3.45 -20.63
N ARG A 157 0.09 -3.43 -20.96
CA ARG A 157 -0.54 -2.26 -21.59
C ARG A 157 -0.63 -1.14 -20.57
N SER A 158 -0.12 0.04 -20.92
CA SER A 158 -0.38 1.25 -20.16
C SER A 158 -1.90 1.48 -20.09
N GLY A 159 -2.42 1.73 -18.90
CA GLY A 159 -3.78 2.24 -18.79
C GLY A 159 -4.92 1.23 -18.73
N GLY A 160 -4.77 0.11 -18.03
CA GLY A 160 -5.92 -0.74 -17.66
C GLY A 160 -6.89 -0.09 -16.67
N ARG A 161 -6.59 1.08 -16.13
CA ARG A 161 -7.50 1.96 -15.40
C ARG A 161 -7.60 3.26 -16.19
N SER A 162 -8.76 3.51 -16.79
CA SER A 162 -9.15 4.79 -17.41
C SER A 162 -9.42 5.89 -16.35
N LEU A 163 -8.53 6.03 -15.39
CA LEU A 163 -8.40 7.23 -14.61
C LEU A 163 -7.36 8.06 -15.34
N LEU A 164 -7.81 9.01 -16.17
CA LEU A 164 -7.01 10.14 -16.63
C LEU A 164 -6.48 10.86 -15.38
N VAL A 165 -5.37 10.36 -14.87
CA VAL A 165 -4.64 11.04 -13.80
C VAL A 165 -3.86 12.13 -14.53
N SER A 166 -4.12 13.39 -14.20
CA SER A 166 -3.32 14.53 -14.67
C SER A 166 -1.84 14.20 -14.48
N GLY A 167 -1.05 14.26 -15.57
CA GLY A 167 0.36 13.89 -15.58
C GLY A 167 0.70 12.58 -16.30
N GLU A 168 -0.27 11.84 -16.87
CA GLU A 168 0.04 10.63 -17.66
C GLU A 168 0.80 10.93 -18.96
N ASP A 169 0.59 12.11 -19.54
CA ASP A 169 1.25 12.54 -20.78
C ASP A 169 2.72 12.97 -20.58
N GLU A 170 3.19 13.03 -19.33
CA GLU A 170 4.53 13.52 -18.99
C GLU A 170 5.55 12.40 -18.70
N LYS A 171 5.12 11.15 -18.70
CA LYS A 171 5.99 9.99 -18.45
C LYS A 171 7.00 9.80 -19.59
N GLU A 172 8.23 9.40 -19.25
CA GLU A 172 9.22 8.99 -20.25
C GLU A 172 8.88 7.63 -20.87
N ASP A 173 8.28 6.73 -20.08
CA ASP A 173 7.77 5.44 -20.53
C ASP A 173 6.33 5.24 -20.01
N PRO A 174 5.42 4.70 -20.81
CA PRO A 174 4.04 4.43 -20.39
C PRO A 174 3.92 3.52 -19.14
N LEU A 175 4.93 2.73 -18.87
CA LEU A 175 4.97 1.83 -17.69
C LEU A 175 5.44 2.52 -16.42
N ASP A 176 5.98 3.73 -16.50
CA ASP A 176 6.42 4.48 -15.35
C ASP A 176 5.21 4.87 -14.49
N PHE A 177 5.42 4.98 -13.21
CA PHE A 177 4.34 5.32 -12.29
C PHE A 177 4.77 6.40 -11.30
N VAL A 178 3.78 7.14 -10.81
CA VAL A 178 3.99 8.27 -9.93
C VAL A 178 4.41 7.80 -8.53
N LEU A 179 5.49 8.37 -8.02
CA LEU A 179 5.95 8.24 -6.64
C LEU A 179 5.49 9.43 -5.79
N TRP A 180 5.54 10.64 -6.36
CA TRP A 180 5.16 11.87 -5.68
C TRP A 180 4.45 12.82 -6.64
N LYS A 181 3.43 13.50 -6.14
CA LYS A 181 2.68 14.51 -6.88
C LYS A 181 2.90 15.90 -6.27
N PRO A 182 2.85 16.97 -7.07
CA PRO A 182 2.83 18.32 -6.51
C PRO A 182 1.61 18.53 -5.61
N LYS A 183 1.74 19.46 -4.67
CA LYS A 183 0.62 19.89 -3.83
C LYS A 183 -0.52 20.39 -4.73
N LYS A 184 -1.73 19.94 -4.48
CA LYS A 184 -2.94 20.54 -5.05
C LYS A 184 -3.31 21.79 -4.28
N GLU A 185 -3.76 22.82 -4.99
CA GLU A 185 -4.30 24.06 -4.39
C GLU A 185 -5.60 23.78 -3.62
#